data_84e535fe44f159854e0c01ebf5055971
#
_entry.id   84e535fe44f159854e0c01ebf5055971
#
_cell.length_a   1.000
_cell.length_b   1.000
_cell.length_c   1.000
_cell.angle_alpha   90.00
_cell.angle_beta   90.00
_cell.angle_gamma   90.00
#
_symmetry.space_group_name_H-M   'P 1'
#
loop_
_entity.id
_entity.type
_entity.pdbx_description
1 polymer ?
#
loop_
_entity_poly.entity_id
_entity_poly.type
_entity_poly.pdbx_seq_one_letter_code
_entity_poly.pdbx_strand_id
1 'polypeptide(L)'
;MFHATTILAVKKDGHTAVAGDGQVTMGNAVIMKNTARKVRRLYHGKVIAGFAGSVADAFALFDKFESKLVDCNGNLVRAAVEFAKEWRSDRVLQKLEALLIMTDGEHLFLVSGSGEVIEPDDGILAIGSGGKLWRSQLPGHWYP
;
A
#
# COMPACT_ATOMS: atom_id res chain seq x y z
N MET A 1 1.81 13.31 -22.43
CA MET A 1 0.73 13.09 -21.47
C MET A 1 1.24 12.64 -20.13
N PHE A 2 0.83 13.29 -19.12
CA PHE A 2 1.25 12.97 -17.79
C PHE A 2 0.26 12.01 -17.14
N HIS A 3 0.74 10.88 -16.72
CA HIS A 3 -0.09 9.88 -16.02
C HIS A 3 0.34 9.78 -14.58
N ALA A 4 -0.43 10.40 -13.72
CA ALA A 4 -0.18 10.31 -12.28
C ALA A 4 -1.12 9.27 -11.69
N THR A 5 -0.56 8.27 -11.04
CA THR A 5 -1.34 7.33 -10.23
C THR A 5 -1.40 7.88 -8.83
N THR A 6 -2.60 7.98 -8.30
CA THR A 6 -2.80 8.38 -6.92
C THR A 6 -3.54 7.28 -6.19
N ILE A 7 -3.03 6.89 -5.04
CA ILE A 7 -3.69 5.95 -4.15
C ILE A 7 -4.02 6.69 -2.87
N LEU A 8 -5.28 6.61 -2.47
CA LEU A 8 -5.76 7.22 -1.23
C LEU A 8 -6.28 6.12 -0.32
N ALA A 9 -5.85 6.13 0.92
CA ALA A 9 -6.33 5.19 1.92
C ALA A 9 -6.84 5.95 3.13
N VAL A 10 -8.01 5.56 3.63
CA VAL A 10 -8.63 6.19 4.79
C VAL A 10 -9.11 5.10 5.73
N LYS A 11 -8.77 5.22 7.01
CA LYS A 11 -9.25 4.36 8.08
C LYS A 11 -10.02 5.21 9.06
N LYS A 12 -11.29 4.86 9.28
CA LYS A 12 -12.15 5.61 10.20
C LYS A 12 -13.21 4.70 10.79
N ASP A 13 -13.38 4.75 12.09
CA ASP A 13 -14.44 4.04 12.82
C ASP A 13 -14.49 2.54 12.48
N GLY A 14 -13.33 1.91 12.40
CA GLY A 14 -13.24 0.48 12.11
C GLY A 14 -13.43 0.12 10.64
N HIS A 15 -13.59 1.11 9.78
CA HIS A 15 -13.73 0.91 8.35
C HIS A 15 -12.52 1.46 7.62
N THR A 16 -12.11 0.76 6.58
CA THR A 16 -10.98 1.19 5.76
C THR A 16 -11.37 1.16 4.29
N ALA A 17 -10.97 2.20 3.58
CA ALA A 17 -11.18 2.29 2.14
C ALA A 17 -9.86 2.62 1.47
N VAL A 18 -9.56 1.94 0.37
CA VAL A 18 -8.39 2.24 -0.46
C VAL A 18 -8.89 2.46 -1.87
N ALA A 19 -8.52 3.58 -2.45
CA ALA A 19 -8.95 3.97 -3.78
C ALA A 19 -7.74 4.31 -4.65
N GLY A 20 -7.79 3.88 -5.88
CA GLY A 20 -6.81 4.22 -6.90
C GLY A 20 -7.51 4.53 -8.20
N ASP A 21 -6.77 4.82 -9.25
CA ASP A 21 -7.33 5.21 -10.55
C ASP A 21 -8.39 4.24 -11.05
N GLY A 22 -9.66 4.67 -11.04
CA GLY A 22 -10.76 3.87 -11.52
C GLY A 22 -11.10 2.65 -10.69
N GLN A 23 -10.55 2.55 -9.49
CA GLN A 23 -10.74 1.39 -8.64
C GLN A 23 -10.94 1.81 -7.19
N VAL A 24 -11.95 1.25 -6.55
CA VAL A 24 -12.20 1.46 -5.11
C VAL A 24 -12.39 0.12 -4.44
N THR A 25 -11.72 -0.08 -3.31
CA THR A 25 -11.88 -1.29 -2.51
C THR A 25 -12.26 -0.88 -1.10
N MET A 26 -13.40 -1.36 -0.64
CA MET A 26 -13.94 -1.02 0.67
C MET A 26 -14.39 -2.28 1.37
N GLY A 27 -13.90 -2.49 2.60
CA GLY A 27 -14.35 -3.62 3.38
C GLY A 27 -14.48 -4.91 2.57
N ASN A 28 -15.71 -5.28 2.21
CA ASN A 28 -15.98 -6.48 1.44
C ASN A 28 -16.27 -6.22 -0.04
N ALA A 29 -16.26 -4.97 -0.48
CA ALA A 29 -16.62 -4.63 -1.84
C ALA A 29 -15.41 -4.19 -2.65
N VAL A 30 -15.33 -4.68 -3.88
CA VAL A 30 -14.31 -4.26 -4.83
C VAL A 30 -15.04 -3.77 -6.08
N ILE A 31 -14.80 -2.51 -6.43
CA ILE A 31 -15.36 -1.93 -7.64
C ILE A 31 -14.19 -1.63 -8.57
N MET A 32 -14.15 -2.31 -9.70
CA MET A 32 -13.05 -2.16 -10.65
C MET A 32 -13.55 -1.71 -11.99
N LYS A 33 -12.98 -0.63 -12.47
CA LYS A 33 -13.33 -0.10 -13.79
C LYS A 33 -12.21 -0.18 -14.78
N ASN A 34 -11.07 -0.67 -14.37
CA ASN A 34 -9.89 -0.55 -15.16
C ASN A 34 -9.06 -1.82 -15.05
N THR A 35 -8.27 -2.10 -16.06
CA THR A 35 -7.45 -3.30 -16.10
C THR A 35 -6.16 -3.16 -15.30
N ALA A 36 -5.69 -1.93 -15.08
CA ALA A 36 -4.48 -1.71 -14.31
C ALA A 36 -4.80 -1.72 -12.80
N ARG A 37 -4.56 -2.82 -12.18
CA ARG A 37 -4.94 -3.04 -10.78
C ARG A 37 -3.88 -2.55 -9.83
N LYS A 38 -4.01 -1.32 -9.41
CA LYS A 38 -3.12 -0.73 -8.42
C LYS A 38 -3.57 -0.98 -6.99
N VAL A 39 -4.79 -1.49 -6.82
CA VAL A 39 -5.34 -1.86 -5.52
C VAL A 39 -5.85 -3.30 -5.63
N ARG A 40 -5.46 -4.15 -4.69
CA ARG A 40 -5.91 -5.55 -4.68
C ARG A 40 -6.08 -6.08 -3.27
N ARG A 41 -6.86 -7.16 -3.18
CA ARG A 41 -7.01 -7.90 -1.94
C ARG A 41 -6.00 -9.03 -1.92
N LEU A 42 -5.39 -9.21 -0.78
CA LEU A 42 -4.40 -10.26 -0.54
C LEU A 42 -4.83 -11.09 0.66
N TYR A 43 -4.21 -12.25 0.80
CA TYR A 43 -4.38 -13.12 1.96
C TYR A 43 -5.84 -13.41 2.24
N HIS A 44 -6.50 -14.12 1.31
CA HIS A 44 -7.90 -14.51 1.41
C HIS A 44 -8.84 -13.30 1.60
N GLY A 45 -8.48 -12.16 1.02
CA GLY A 45 -9.29 -10.96 1.09
C GLY A 45 -9.22 -10.18 2.39
N LYS A 46 -8.35 -10.59 3.32
CA LYS A 46 -8.25 -9.94 4.63
C LYS A 46 -7.38 -8.70 4.63
N VAL A 47 -6.54 -8.54 3.63
CA VAL A 47 -5.63 -7.41 3.52
C VAL A 47 -5.85 -6.71 2.19
N ILE A 48 -5.90 -5.38 2.22
CA ILE A 48 -5.99 -4.57 1.01
C ILE A 48 -4.65 -3.89 0.83
N ALA A 49 -4.10 -3.94 -0.37
CA ALA A 49 -2.85 -3.28 -0.69
C ALA A 49 -3.02 -2.36 -1.90
N GLY A 50 -2.38 -1.20 -1.84
CA GLY A 50 -2.38 -0.23 -2.92
C GLY A 50 -0.94 0.12 -3.31
N PHE A 51 -0.70 0.32 -4.59
CA PHE A 51 0.64 0.50 -5.12
C PHE A 51 0.73 1.75 -5.99
N ALA A 52 1.74 2.57 -5.75
CA ALA A 52 2.07 3.70 -6.62
C ALA A 52 3.44 3.45 -7.24
N GLY A 53 3.46 3.29 -8.57
CA GLY A 53 4.65 2.96 -9.33
C GLY A 53 4.25 2.30 -10.64
N SER A 54 5.17 1.58 -11.27
CA SER A 54 4.87 0.90 -12.53
C SER A 54 4.08 -0.38 -12.27
N VAL A 55 3.20 -0.72 -13.21
CA VAL A 55 2.35 -1.92 -13.08
C VAL A 55 3.18 -3.20 -13.00
N ALA A 56 4.24 -3.26 -13.78
CA ALA A 56 5.11 -4.44 -13.78
C ALA A 56 5.73 -4.69 -12.40
N ASP A 57 6.14 -3.61 -11.74
CA ASP A 57 6.73 -3.69 -10.40
C ASP A 57 5.69 -4.05 -9.36
N ALA A 58 4.44 -3.60 -9.55
CA ALA A 58 3.37 -3.84 -8.61
C ALA A 58 3.13 -5.32 -8.37
N PHE A 59 3.09 -6.11 -9.44
CA PHE A 59 2.83 -7.54 -9.30
C PHE A 59 3.91 -8.24 -8.49
N ALA A 60 5.17 -7.90 -8.75
CA ALA A 60 6.27 -8.50 -8.01
C ALA A 60 6.20 -8.15 -6.52
N LEU A 61 5.90 -6.90 -6.21
CA LEU A 61 5.82 -6.45 -4.82
C LEU A 61 4.61 -7.03 -4.09
N PHE A 62 3.46 -7.10 -4.76
CA PHE A 62 2.27 -7.72 -4.16
C PHE A 62 2.52 -9.19 -3.83
N ASP A 63 3.14 -9.93 -4.75
CA ASP A 63 3.42 -11.35 -4.53
C ASP A 63 4.38 -11.55 -3.36
N LYS A 64 5.41 -10.73 -3.27
CA LYS A 64 6.36 -10.79 -2.16
C LYS A 64 5.70 -10.45 -0.84
N PHE A 65 4.85 -9.44 -0.82
CA PHE A 65 4.15 -9.06 0.38
C PHE A 65 3.17 -10.14 0.83
N GLU A 66 2.44 -10.73 -0.10
CA GLU A 66 1.52 -11.80 0.23
C GLU A 66 2.25 -13.01 0.81
N SER A 67 3.42 -13.30 0.29
CA SER A 67 4.27 -14.37 0.83
C SER A 67 4.64 -14.09 2.28
N LYS A 68 4.95 -12.85 2.62
CA LYS A 68 5.24 -12.47 4.01
C LYS A 68 4.02 -12.58 4.91
N LEU A 69 2.84 -12.26 4.38
CA LEU A 69 1.60 -12.43 5.14
C LEU A 69 1.37 -13.90 5.49
N VAL A 70 1.61 -14.80 4.55
CA VAL A 70 1.50 -16.23 4.80
C VAL A 70 2.50 -16.67 5.86
N ASP A 71 3.75 -16.25 5.73
CA ASP A 71 4.80 -16.61 6.69
C ASP A 71 4.51 -16.11 8.09
N CYS A 72 3.82 -14.98 8.20
CA CYS A 72 3.49 -14.36 9.48
C CYS A 72 2.07 -14.67 9.96
N ASN A 73 1.41 -15.65 9.33
CA ASN A 73 0.05 -16.06 9.68
C ASN A 73 -0.96 -14.92 9.69
N GLY A 74 -0.82 -13.99 8.74
CA GLY A 74 -1.74 -12.87 8.60
C GLY A 74 -1.49 -11.69 9.53
N ASN A 75 -0.43 -11.73 10.31
CA ASN A 75 -0.07 -10.60 11.17
C ASN A 75 0.50 -9.47 10.31
N LEU A 76 -0.31 -8.44 10.07
CA LEU A 76 0.06 -7.37 9.16
C LEU A 76 1.27 -6.57 9.66
N VAL A 77 1.34 -6.28 10.94
CA VAL A 77 2.45 -5.52 11.51
C VAL A 77 3.77 -6.22 11.24
N ARG A 78 3.83 -7.50 11.55
CA ARG A 78 5.04 -8.29 11.36
C ARG A 78 5.37 -8.46 9.89
N ALA A 79 4.36 -8.73 9.07
CA ALA A 79 4.56 -8.89 7.63
C ALA A 79 5.09 -7.61 7.00
N ALA A 80 4.57 -6.46 7.39
CA ALA A 80 5.02 -5.17 6.87
C ALA A 80 6.50 -4.92 7.21
N VAL A 81 6.90 -5.20 8.44
CA VAL A 81 8.29 -5.01 8.87
C VAL A 81 9.22 -5.96 8.11
N GLU A 82 8.86 -7.23 8.02
CA GLU A 82 9.68 -8.22 7.31
C GLU A 82 9.77 -7.90 5.81
N PHE A 83 8.66 -7.47 5.23
CA PHE A 83 8.65 -7.07 3.84
C PHE A 83 9.53 -5.84 3.58
N ALA A 84 9.48 -4.85 4.47
CA ALA A 84 10.31 -3.65 4.33
C ALA A 84 11.80 -4.00 4.40
N LYS A 85 12.17 -4.92 5.28
CA LYS A 85 13.56 -5.39 5.38
C LYS A 85 14.00 -6.07 4.09
N GLU A 86 13.16 -6.92 3.54
CA GLU A 86 13.49 -7.62 2.30
C GLU A 86 13.57 -6.64 1.13
N TRP A 87 12.66 -5.70 1.04
CA TRP A 87 12.67 -4.70 -0.02
C TRP A 87 13.97 -3.90 0.00
N ARG A 88 14.37 -3.45 1.19
CA ARG A 88 15.60 -2.67 1.34
C ARG A 88 16.86 -3.47 1.01
N SER A 89 16.84 -4.77 1.30
CA SER A 89 18.02 -5.63 1.16
C SER A 89 18.16 -6.28 -0.22
N ASP A 90 17.07 -6.42 -0.96
CA ASP A 90 17.08 -7.10 -2.24
C ASP A 90 17.61 -6.17 -3.32
N ARG A 91 18.66 -6.61 -4.04
CA ARG A 91 19.31 -5.77 -5.03
C ARG A 91 18.41 -5.37 -6.19
N VAL A 92 17.45 -6.21 -6.52
CA VAL A 92 16.50 -5.91 -7.59
C VAL A 92 15.41 -5.00 -7.07
N LEU A 93 14.80 -5.36 -5.94
CA LEU A 93 13.67 -4.64 -5.38
C LEU A 93 14.04 -3.23 -4.92
N GLN A 94 15.23 -3.04 -4.35
CA GLN A 94 15.62 -1.73 -3.83
C GLN A 94 15.72 -0.65 -4.90
N LYS A 95 15.80 -1.06 -6.18
CA LYS A 95 15.83 -0.12 -7.28
C LYS A 95 14.45 0.36 -7.70
N LEU A 96 13.40 -0.24 -7.19
CA LEU A 96 12.05 0.14 -7.54
C LEU A 96 11.64 1.40 -6.82
N GLU A 97 11.29 2.42 -7.57
CA GLU A 97 10.76 3.66 -7.02
C GLU A 97 9.26 3.54 -6.88
N ALA A 98 8.84 3.08 -5.72
CA ALA A 98 7.44 2.77 -5.49
C ALA A 98 7.08 2.95 -4.03
N LEU A 99 5.80 3.07 -3.77
CA LEU A 99 5.23 3.08 -2.43
C LEU A 99 4.12 2.06 -2.38
N LEU A 100 4.02 1.36 -1.27
CA LEU A 100 2.99 0.36 -1.05
C LEU A 100 2.21 0.71 0.21
N ILE A 101 0.88 0.77 0.08
CA ILE A 101 -0.03 0.94 1.21
C ILE A 101 -0.64 -0.41 1.50
N MET A 102 -0.83 -0.75 2.76
CA MET A 102 -1.49 -1.98 3.16
C MET A 102 -2.32 -1.80 4.41
N THR A 103 -3.45 -2.48 4.47
CA THR A 103 -4.35 -2.38 5.61
C THR A 103 -5.11 -3.70 5.82
N ASP A 104 -5.35 -4.02 7.09
CA ASP A 104 -6.19 -5.15 7.49
C ASP A 104 -7.48 -4.71 8.20
N GLY A 105 -7.74 -3.41 8.20
CA GLY A 105 -8.88 -2.83 8.90
C GLY A 105 -8.53 -2.26 10.27
N GLU A 106 -7.50 -2.80 10.91
CA GLU A 106 -7.02 -2.27 12.19
C GLU A 106 -5.82 -1.36 12.02
N HIS A 107 -4.94 -1.73 11.09
CA HIS A 107 -3.70 -1.00 10.83
C HIS A 107 -3.69 -0.50 9.40
N LEU A 108 -3.05 0.63 9.19
CA LEU A 108 -2.83 1.20 7.88
C LEU A 108 -1.37 1.60 7.80
N PHE A 109 -0.62 0.95 6.91
CA PHE A 109 0.81 1.18 6.78
C PHE A 109 1.19 1.66 5.39
N LEU A 110 2.24 2.48 5.35
CA LEU A 110 2.94 2.82 4.13
C LEU A 110 4.33 2.20 4.22
N VAL A 111 4.74 1.50 3.17
CA VAL A 111 6.07 0.90 3.09
C VAL A 111 6.76 1.43 1.84
N SER A 112 8.03 1.80 1.98
CA SER A 112 8.86 2.29 0.88
C SER A 112 10.10 1.43 0.70
N GLY A 113 10.75 1.58 -0.45
CA GLY A 113 11.96 0.83 -0.74
C GLY A 113 13.15 1.16 0.15
N SER A 114 13.08 2.24 0.91
CA SER A 114 14.12 2.57 1.89
C SER A 114 14.03 1.73 3.16
N GLY A 115 12.98 0.92 3.28
CA GLY A 115 12.76 0.08 4.46
C GLY A 115 11.94 0.74 5.55
N GLU A 116 11.33 1.88 5.24
CA GLU A 116 10.49 2.59 6.20
C GLU A 116 9.09 2.01 6.22
N VAL A 117 8.53 1.90 7.43
CA VAL A 117 7.14 1.53 7.64
C VAL A 117 6.51 2.66 8.44
N ILE A 118 5.49 3.28 7.87
CA ILE A 118 4.84 4.44 8.47
C ILE A 118 3.37 4.12 8.73
N GLU A 119 2.92 4.40 9.93
CA GLU A 119 1.50 4.29 10.28
C GLU A 119 1.00 5.68 10.65
N PRO A 120 0.09 6.29 9.86
CA PRO A 120 -0.39 7.64 10.16
C PRO A 120 -1.35 7.63 11.33
N ASP A 121 -1.19 8.59 12.24
CA ASP A 121 -2.04 8.69 13.43
C ASP A 121 -3.49 9.00 13.09
N ASP A 122 -3.71 9.76 12.03
CA ASP A 122 -5.06 10.18 11.62
C ASP A 122 -5.76 9.18 10.71
N GLY A 123 -5.09 8.08 10.34
CA GLY A 123 -5.68 7.06 9.48
C GLY A 123 -5.83 7.47 8.02
N ILE A 124 -5.06 8.45 7.55
CA ILE A 124 -5.14 8.93 6.18
C ILE A 124 -3.77 8.84 5.51
N LEU A 125 -3.74 8.22 4.32
CA LEU A 125 -2.55 8.15 3.48
C LEU A 125 -2.91 8.50 2.06
N ALA A 126 -2.08 9.31 1.42
CA ALA A 126 -2.22 9.61 0.00
C ALA A 126 -0.83 9.52 -0.65
N ILE A 127 -0.72 8.67 -1.65
CA ILE A 127 0.54 8.49 -2.37
C ILE A 127 0.32 8.67 -3.86
N GLY A 128 1.38 9.06 -4.56
CA GLY A 128 1.31 9.26 -5.99
C GLY A 128 2.45 8.60 -6.73
N SER A 129 2.36 8.61 -8.05
CA SER A 129 3.39 8.06 -8.93
C SER A 129 4.76 8.67 -8.63
N GLY A 130 5.80 7.87 -8.83
CA GLY A 130 7.16 8.30 -8.56
C GLY A 130 7.52 8.24 -7.10
N GLY A 131 6.74 7.54 -6.29
CA GLY A 131 7.04 7.36 -4.88
C GLY A 131 6.77 8.59 -4.03
N LYS A 132 5.89 9.48 -4.49
CA LYS A 132 5.61 10.71 -3.76
C LYS A 132 4.50 10.54 -2.74
N LEU A 133 4.75 11.02 -1.54
CA LEU A 133 3.77 11.09 -0.47
C LEU A 133 3.19 12.50 -0.44
N TRP A 134 1.86 12.59 -0.51
CA TRP A 134 1.16 13.88 -0.53
C TRP A 134 0.86 14.31 0.89
N ARG A 135 1.65 15.25 1.39
CA ARG A 135 1.53 15.75 2.76
C ARG A 135 0.61 16.94 2.91
N SER A 136 0.53 17.77 1.89
CA SER A 136 -0.25 18.99 1.95
C SER A 136 -1.75 18.77 2.12
N GLN A 137 -2.21 17.55 1.85
CA GLN A 137 -3.61 17.18 1.97
C GLN A 137 -3.94 16.60 3.33
N LEU A 138 -2.95 16.46 4.21
CA LEU A 138 -3.09 15.71 5.44
C LEU A 138 -3.03 16.62 6.66
N PRO A 139 -3.74 16.25 7.74
CA PRO A 139 -3.64 16.98 9.01
C PRO A 139 -2.22 16.97 9.56
N GLY A 140 -1.95 17.86 10.48
CA GLY A 140 -0.61 18.22 10.92
C GLY A 140 0.21 17.20 11.67
N HIS A 141 -0.29 16.00 11.91
CA HIS A 141 0.46 14.96 12.65
C HIS A 141 1.23 14.03 11.75
N TRP A 142 1.27 14.33 10.50
CA TRP A 142 1.90 13.46 9.53
C TRP A 142 3.41 13.59 9.54
N TYR A 143 4.12 12.48 9.56
CA TYR A 143 5.57 12.45 9.46
C TYR A 143 6.00 11.48 8.37
N PRO A 144 6.91 11.90 7.47
CA PRO A 144 7.42 11.00 6.44
C PRO A 144 8.31 9.91 7.03
#